data_e07c1103323bae286648a15611a6d6bf
#
_entry.id   e07c1103323bae286648a15611a6d6bf
#
_cell.length_a   1.000
_cell.length_b   1.000
_cell.length_c   1.000
_cell.angle_alpha   90.00
_cell.angle_beta   90.00
_cell.angle_gamma   90.00
#
_symmetry.space_group_name_H-M   'P 1'
#
loop_
_entity.id
_entity.type
_entity.pdbx_description
1 polymer ?
#
loop_
_entity_poly.entity_id
_entity_poly.type
_entity_poly.pdbx_seq_one_letter_code
_entity_poly.pdbx_strand_id
1 'polypeptide(L)'
;MKPELTYRSGEKMFTPEYFKNKKALVIGAGKSGIAVANLLAGKGFRVFLSESASLDKVRDRLKDLDSSVETETGGHTDAVFSCGFAVKCPGLSHKNPVLIRLEQNGIPVFSEVEVALAFARSPHLLAVTGTNGKTTTSMMLGEIMKIHAATCGAAAFTVGNIGNPVAAAVCGEDTGSFITAELSSYQLEDSSFIKPEVSVILNITPDHLEHHGSMEAYIEAKKRIFLFQNKNCFCVLNHEDPICRKMSSDVPSEILWFSSSDNAEERCEINAFIKNGLLVFRHGGKKFILNPPDLPGIHNMENALAAGLSALAAGAMPGEIQRAFDNFKPVEHRIEPAGIVKGIKFINDSKATNVDSVLVALKAMPAGKKTWLILGGRDKGAPYSPLVPLVMEKVKSIITTGEAAPVIEKELSSCVSCKRAADIYEACRIILASGKAGDTALFSPACSSFDCFKDYEDRGRRFKAYVKELADGERQN
;
A
#
# COMPACT_ATOMS: atom_id res chain seq x y z
N MET A 1 19.28 29.56 -23.30
CA MET A 1 17.90 29.02 -23.12
C MET A 1 18.04 27.55 -22.73
N LYS A 2 17.87 27.20 -21.48
CA LYS A 2 17.82 25.79 -21.04
C LYS A 2 16.39 25.27 -21.33
N PRO A 3 16.20 24.05 -21.82
CA PRO A 3 14.90 23.55 -22.20
C PRO A 3 13.99 23.48 -20.95
N GLU A 4 12.87 24.17 -21.00
CA GLU A 4 11.72 23.79 -20.19
C GLU A 4 11.30 22.40 -20.69
N LEU A 5 11.59 21.37 -19.92
CA LEU A 5 11.11 20.01 -20.18
C LEU A 5 9.62 19.96 -19.87
N THR A 6 8.81 20.51 -20.77
CA THR A 6 7.36 20.29 -20.81
C THR A 6 7.08 19.06 -21.65
N TYR A 7 6.57 18.01 -21.04
CA TYR A 7 6.05 16.84 -21.73
C TYR A 7 4.57 17.06 -22.14
N ARG A 8 4.04 16.15 -22.94
CA ARG A 8 2.75 16.21 -23.71
C ARG A 8 1.49 16.75 -23.00
N SER A 9 1.53 17.00 -21.68
CA SER A 9 0.40 17.48 -20.87
C SER A 9 0.61 18.89 -20.29
N GLY A 10 1.72 19.57 -20.54
CA GLY A 10 2.02 20.85 -19.88
C GLY A 10 2.48 20.74 -18.43
N GLU A 11 2.60 19.52 -17.88
CA GLU A 11 3.10 19.26 -16.53
C GLU A 11 4.61 19.53 -16.44
N LYS A 12 5.07 20.15 -15.33
CA LYS A 12 6.48 20.45 -15.10
C LYS A 12 7.12 19.31 -14.33
N MET A 13 8.24 18.80 -14.81
CA MET A 13 9.08 17.82 -14.10
C MET A 13 9.91 18.51 -13.01
N PHE A 14 10.01 17.89 -11.83
CA PHE A 14 10.94 18.36 -10.81
C PHE A 14 12.39 18.14 -11.26
N THR A 15 13.13 19.24 -11.44
CA THR A 15 14.54 19.22 -11.82
C THR A 15 15.33 19.95 -10.74
N PRO A 16 16.18 19.27 -9.94
CA PRO A 16 16.91 19.88 -8.82
C PRO A 16 17.69 21.14 -9.22
N GLU A 17 18.37 21.13 -10.37
CA GLU A 17 19.18 22.25 -10.85
C GLU A 17 18.33 23.49 -11.16
N TYR A 18 17.12 23.31 -11.69
CA TYR A 18 16.19 24.41 -11.98
C TYR A 18 15.66 25.06 -10.73
N PHE A 19 15.39 24.25 -9.68
CA PHE A 19 14.79 24.73 -8.44
C PHE A 19 15.80 25.07 -7.33
N LYS A 20 17.11 24.83 -7.54
CA LYS A 20 18.14 24.95 -6.50
C LYS A 20 18.16 26.28 -5.74
N ASN A 21 17.86 27.40 -6.40
CA ASN A 21 17.87 28.73 -5.78
C ASN A 21 16.47 29.17 -5.30
N LYS A 22 15.47 28.33 -5.42
CA LYS A 22 14.09 28.62 -5.00
C LYS A 22 13.84 28.07 -3.60
N LYS A 23 12.98 28.76 -2.83
CA LYS A 23 12.51 28.25 -1.56
C LYS A 23 11.49 27.14 -1.81
N ALA A 24 11.68 26.00 -1.18
CA ALA A 24 10.77 24.87 -1.23
C ALA A 24 9.68 25.02 -0.16
N LEU A 25 8.44 24.79 -0.54
CA LEU A 25 7.33 24.60 0.40
C LEU A 25 7.11 23.09 0.60
N VAL A 26 6.99 22.63 1.83
CA VAL A 26 6.49 21.27 2.14
C VAL A 26 5.16 21.43 2.89
N ILE A 27 4.09 20.82 2.35
CA ILE A 27 2.75 20.89 2.93
C ILE A 27 2.44 19.60 3.67
N GLY A 28 2.33 19.72 5.00
CA GLY A 28 2.05 18.62 5.91
C GLY A 28 3.28 18.10 6.65
N ALA A 29 3.16 17.91 7.98
CA ALA A 29 4.18 17.37 8.88
C ALA A 29 3.98 15.87 9.17
N GLY A 30 3.54 15.10 8.17
CA GLY A 30 3.52 13.63 8.22
C GLY A 30 4.92 13.04 8.01
N LYS A 31 5.07 11.71 8.10
CA LYS A 31 6.34 11.02 7.86
C LYS A 31 6.99 11.41 6.52
N SER A 32 6.21 11.45 5.43
CA SER A 32 6.69 11.85 4.09
C SER A 32 7.12 13.30 4.04
N GLY A 33 6.37 14.22 4.68
CA GLY A 33 6.71 15.65 4.73
C GLY A 33 8.01 15.92 5.47
N ILE A 34 8.20 15.32 6.64
CA ILE A 34 9.45 15.43 7.41
C ILE A 34 10.62 14.87 6.59
N ALA A 35 10.46 13.68 5.99
CA ALA A 35 11.52 13.05 5.21
C ALA A 35 11.94 13.88 4.00
N VAL A 36 10.98 14.42 3.23
CA VAL A 36 11.31 15.23 2.05
C VAL A 36 11.85 16.62 2.43
N ALA A 37 11.39 17.20 3.54
CA ALA A 37 11.94 18.44 4.06
C ALA A 37 13.41 18.28 4.46
N ASN A 38 13.75 17.21 5.17
CA ASN A 38 15.12 16.87 5.55
C ASN A 38 15.99 16.56 4.30
N LEU A 39 15.47 15.81 3.33
CA LEU A 39 16.18 15.56 2.08
C LEU A 39 16.52 16.87 1.37
N LEU A 40 15.53 17.76 1.18
CA LEU A 40 15.74 19.05 0.51
C LEU A 40 16.72 19.94 1.28
N ALA A 41 16.60 20.02 2.60
CA ALA A 41 17.55 20.77 3.45
C ALA A 41 18.98 20.22 3.32
N GLY A 42 19.15 18.90 3.40
CA GLY A 42 20.44 18.22 3.22
C GLY A 42 21.03 18.39 1.82
N LYS A 43 20.21 18.66 0.79
CA LYS A 43 20.64 19.02 -0.57
C LYS A 43 20.83 20.53 -0.77
N GLY A 44 20.73 21.31 0.30
CA GLY A 44 21.03 22.76 0.31
C GLY A 44 19.90 23.66 -0.17
N PHE A 45 18.65 23.19 -0.17
CA PHE A 45 17.48 24.03 -0.42
C PHE A 45 17.08 24.79 0.82
N ARG A 46 16.54 26.02 0.66
CA ARG A 46 15.80 26.69 1.71
C ARG A 46 14.41 26.05 1.78
N VAL A 47 14.04 25.49 2.93
CA VAL A 47 12.80 24.75 3.10
C VAL A 47 11.88 25.43 4.10
N PHE A 48 10.60 25.52 3.76
CA PHE A 48 9.53 25.99 4.61
C PHE A 48 8.47 24.88 4.70
N LEU A 49 8.28 24.34 5.91
CA LEU A 49 7.26 23.32 6.17
C LEU A 49 6.04 23.99 6.80
N SER A 50 4.87 23.80 6.18
CA SER A 50 3.60 24.35 6.64
C SER A 50 2.61 23.22 6.97
N GLU A 51 2.05 23.27 8.20
CA GLU A 51 1.16 22.24 8.75
C GLU A 51 -0.12 22.88 9.31
N SER A 52 -1.27 22.36 8.88
CA SER A 52 -2.59 22.85 9.32
C SER A 52 -2.92 22.50 10.77
N ALA A 53 -2.41 21.39 11.29
CA ALA A 53 -2.61 20.98 12.67
C ALA A 53 -1.82 21.88 13.66
N SER A 54 -2.36 22.05 14.87
CA SER A 54 -1.69 22.80 15.94
C SER A 54 -0.38 22.13 16.37
N LEU A 55 0.56 22.94 16.87
CA LEU A 55 1.89 22.48 17.31
C LEU A 55 1.82 21.28 18.26
N ASP A 56 0.86 21.27 19.20
CA ASP A 56 0.74 20.21 20.19
C ASP A 56 0.47 18.83 19.54
N LYS A 57 -0.25 18.81 18.40
CA LYS A 57 -0.56 17.58 17.67
C LYS A 57 0.60 17.04 16.85
N VAL A 58 1.58 17.87 16.52
CA VAL A 58 2.69 17.50 15.61
C VAL A 58 4.07 17.63 16.24
N ARG A 59 4.16 18.15 17.47
CA ARG A 59 5.41 18.41 18.20
C ARG A 59 6.39 17.22 18.17
N ASP A 60 5.89 16.02 18.40
CA ASP A 60 6.76 14.82 18.42
C ASP A 60 7.34 14.49 17.06
N ARG A 61 6.59 14.74 15.97
CA ARG A 61 7.08 14.53 14.61
C ARG A 61 8.10 15.58 14.20
N LEU A 62 7.92 16.83 14.65
CA LEU A 62 8.84 17.92 14.35
C LEU A 62 10.21 17.77 15.05
N LYS A 63 10.35 16.87 16.03
CA LYS A 63 11.66 16.55 16.63
C LYS A 63 12.65 15.93 15.64
N ASP A 64 12.13 15.25 14.60
CA ASP A 64 12.93 14.59 13.58
C ASP A 64 13.24 15.53 12.40
N LEU A 65 12.79 16.79 12.45
CA LEU A 65 12.99 17.77 11.39
C LEU A 65 14.36 18.44 11.54
N ASP A 66 15.06 18.63 10.40
CA ASP A 66 16.31 19.37 10.34
C ASP A 66 16.11 20.80 10.85
N SER A 67 17.03 21.27 11.70
CA SER A 67 16.95 22.56 12.37
C SER A 67 17.02 23.77 11.43
N SER A 68 17.47 23.60 10.19
CA SER A 68 17.50 24.65 9.16
C SER A 68 16.15 24.87 8.47
N VAL A 69 15.16 23.98 8.69
CA VAL A 69 13.84 24.06 8.09
C VAL A 69 12.97 25.07 8.85
N GLU A 70 12.53 26.11 8.16
CA GLU A 70 11.54 27.03 8.69
C GLU A 70 10.17 26.33 8.80
N THR A 71 9.42 26.55 9.89
CA THR A 71 8.13 25.89 10.12
C THR A 71 7.02 26.84 10.52
N GLU A 72 5.79 26.53 10.08
CA GLU A 72 4.55 27.05 10.64
C GLU A 72 3.57 25.92 10.96
N THR A 73 2.75 26.12 11.98
CA THR A 73 1.74 25.15 12.42
C THR A 73 0.45 25.87 12.82
N GLY A 74 -0.68 25.16 12.77
CA GLY A 74 -1.99 25.72 13.14
C GLY A 74 -2.69 26.46 11.99
N GLY A 75 -2.22 26.27 10.77
CA GLY A 75 -2.79 26.86 9.56
C GLY A 75 -1.72 27.16 8.52
N HIS A 76 -2.15 27.73 7.41
CA HIS A 76 -1.29 28.12 6.29
C HIS A 76 -1.41 29.64 6.11
N THR A 77 -0.30 30.37 6.33
CA THR A 77 -0.24 31.81 6.10
C THR A 77 0.07 32.13 4.63
N ASP A 78 0.02 33.40 4.24
CA ASP A 78 0.38 33.82 2.88
C ASP A 78 1.87 33.57 2.56
N ALA A 79 2.71 33.26 3.56
CA ALA A 79 4.10 32.88 3.36
C ALA A 79 4.28 31.65 2.45
N VAL A 80 3.30 30.73 2.40
CA VAL A 80 3.32 29.57 1.51
C VAL A 80 3.36 29.96 0.03
N PHE A 81 2.81 31.13 -0.34
CA PHE A 81 2.76 31.59 -1.74
C PHE A 81 4.04 32.35 -2.16
N SER A 82 5.00 32.55 -1.25
CA SER A 82 6.31 33.12 -1.57
C SER A 82 7.35 32.08 -1.99
N CYS A 83 6.99 30.79 -2.01
CA CYS A 83 7.85 29.68 -2.37
C CYS A 83 7.88 29.48 -3.88
N GLY A 84 8.97 28.89 -4.40
CA GLY A 84 9.15 28.69 -5.83
C GLY A 84 8.60 27.37 -6.35
N PHE A 85 8.33 26.41 -5.47
CA PHE A 85 7.65 25.15 -5.72
C PHE A 85 7.13 24.58 -4.39
N ALA A 86 6.18 23.65 -4.50
CA ALA A 86 5.63 22.95 -3.34
C ALA A 86 5.80 21.44 -3.49
N VAL A 87 5.96 20.77 -2.35
CA VAL A 87 5.89 19.31 -2.22
C VAL A 87 4.74 19.00 -1.27
N LYS A 88 3.76 18.24 -1.74
CA LYS A 88 2.61 17.87 -0.90
C LYS A 88 2.76 16.47 -0.30
N CYS A 89 2.32 16.30 0.94
CA CYS A 89 2.15 14.98 1.53
C CYS A 89 1.02 14.21 0.84
N PRO A 90 1.15 12.87 0.68
CA PRO A 90 0.06 12.04 0.19
C PRO A 90 -1.23 12.23 1.01
N GLY A 91 -2.38 12.14 0.35
CA GLY A 91 -3.69 12.28 1.02
C GLY A 91 -4.23 13.69 1.13
N LEU A 92 -3.46 14.72 0.78
CA LEU A 92 -4.01 16.07 0.64
C LEU A 92 -4.76 16.19 -0.69
N SER A 93 -6.08 16.39 -0.62
CA SER A 93 -6.94 16.47 -1.80
C SER A 93 -6.61 17.68 -2.67
N HIS A 94 -6.65 17.53 -4.00
CA HIS A 94 -6.57 18.65 -4.96
C HIS A 94 -7.64 19.74 -4.76
N LYS A 95 -8.75 19.42 -4.07
CA LYS A 95 -9.77 20.39 -3.65
C LYS A 95 -9.35 21.25 -2.46
N ASN A 96 -8.16 21.02 -1.89
CA ASN A 96 -7.67 21.81 -0.77
C ASN A 96 -7.43 23.26 -1.22
N PRO A 97 -7.96 24.28 -0.52
CA PRO A 97 -7.85 25.68 -0.91
C PRO A 97 -6.39 26.15 -1.09
N VAL A 98 -5.46 25.62 -0.31
CA VAL A 98 -4.04 25.97 -0.43
C VAL A 98 -3.48 25.49 -1.76
N LEU A 99 -3.77 24.24 -2.19
CA LEU A 99 -3.31 23.71 -3.47
C LEU A 99 -3.89 24.49 -4.64
N ILE A 100 -5.20 24.81 -4.60
CA ILE A 100 -5.85 25.63 -5.64
C ILE A 100 -5.18 26.99 -5.76
N ARG A 101 -4.87 27.65 -4.63
CA ARG A 101 -4.19 28.97 -4.64
C ARG A 101 -2.73 28.85 -5.11
N LEU A 102 -2.02 27.75 -4.81
CA LEU A 102 -0.66 27.53 -5.34
C LEU A 102 -0.70 27.43 -6.87
N GLU A 103 -1.62 26.66 -7.43
CA GLU A 103 -1.83 26.52 -8.86
C GLU A 103 -2.17 27.87 -9.52
N GLN A 104 -3.11 28.65 -8.94
CA GLN A 104 -3.47 29.99 -9.41
C GLN A 104 -2.27 30.97 -9.40
N ASN A 105 -1.32 30.80 -8.47
CA ASN A 105 -0.10 31.60 -8.40
C ASN A 105 1.03 31.02 -9.28
N GLY A 106 0.77 29.97 -10.08
CA GLY A 106 1.75 29.34 -10.95
C GLY A 106 2.88 28.61 -10.21
N ILE A 107 2.67 28.27 -8.93
CA ILE A 107 3.62 27.52 -8.10
C ILE A 107 3.40 26.03 -8.35
N PRO A 108 4.37 25.31 -8.96
CA PRO A 108 4.21 23.89 -9.25
C PRO A 108 4.21 23.08 -7.95
N VAL A 109 3.35 22.03 -7.93
CA VAL A 109 3.22 21.09 -6.82
C VAL A 109 3.71 19.72 -7.28
N PHE A 110 4.55 19.08 -6.48
CA PHE A 110 5.16 17.78 -6.76
C PHE A 110 4.84 16.79 -5.64
N SER A 111 4.88 15.49 -5.95
CA SER A 111 4.84 14.44 -4.93
C SER A 111 6.21 14.32 -4.23
N GLU A 112 6.19 13.83 -3.00
CA GLU A 112 7.41 13.44 -2.27
C GLU A 112 8.23 12.41 -3.06
N VAL A 113 7.54 11.44 -3.69
CA VAL A 113 8.17 10.36 -4.46
C VAL A 113 8.95 10.91 -5.67
N GLU A 114 8.34 11.81 -6.45
CA GLU A 114 9.00 12.43 -7.62
C GLU A 114 10.22 13.25 -7.20
N VAL A 115 10.06 14.08 -6.17
CA VAL A 115 11.17 14.90 -5.65
C VAL A 115 12.30 14.02 -5.12
N ALA A 116 12.00 12.99 -4.36
CA ALA A 116 13.01 12.07 -3.84
C ALA A 116 13.77 11.35 -4.95
N LEU A 117 13.05 10.77 -5.92
CA LEU A 117 13.66 10.04 -7.04
C LEU A 117 14.53 10.93 -7.93
N ALA A 118 14.24 12.23 -8.04
CA ALA A 118 15.08 13.17 -8.77
C ALA A 118 16.49 13.36 -8.15
N PHE A 119 16.67 13.02 -6.88
CA PHE A 119 17.97 13.00 -6.21
C PHE A 119 18.65 11.63 -6.18
N ALA A 120 17.94 10.57 -6.57
CA ALA A 120 18.49 9.23 -6.62
C ALA A 120 19.49 9.11 -7.80
N ARG A 121 20.68 8.56 -7.57
CA ARG A 121 21.71 8.35 -8.58
C ARG A 121 21.54 6.99 -9.26
N SER A 122 20.82 6.97 -10.40
CA SER A 122 20.61 5.78 -11.22
C SER A 122 20.12 4.55 -10.42
N PRO A 123 19.02 4.68 -9.66
CA PRO A 123 18.50 3.55 -8.89
C PRO A 123 17.82 2.56 -9.83
N HIS A 124 17.89 1.27 -9.48
CA HIS A 124 17.01 0.25 -10.02
C HIS A 124 15.65 0.35 -9.31
N LEU A 125 14.72 1.11 -9.89
CA LEU A 125 13.40 1.33 -9.29
C LEU A 125 12.42 0.24 -9.71
N LEU A 126 11.89 -0.48 -8.73
CA LEU A 126 10.79 -1.43 -8.88
C LEU A 126 9.58 -0.88 -8.14
N ALA A 127 8.52 -0.51 -8.87
CA ALA A 127 7.36 0.15 -8.29
C ALA A 127 6.13 -0.76 -8.31
N VAL A 128 5.44 -0.89 -7.16
CA VAL A 128 4.27 -1.77 -7.00
C VAL A 128 3.05 -0.95 -6.62
N THR A 129 1.97 -1.13 -7.39
CA THR A 129 0.64 -0.60 -7.06
C THR A 129 -0.45 -1.65 -7.24
N GLY A 130 -1.68 -1.28 -6.93
CA GLY A 130 -2.87 -2.11 -7.02
C GLY A 130 -3.89 -1.65 -5.97
N THR A 131 -5.08 -2.19 -5.97
CA THR A 131 -6.01 -1.99 -4.86
C THR A 131 -5.59 -2.85 -3.68
N ASN A 132 -5.37 -4.13 -3.89
CA ASN A 132 -4.99 -5.11 -2.87
C ASN A 132 -3.65 -5.80 -3.21
N GLY A 133 -3.00 -6.38 -2.20
CA GLY A 133 -1.75 -7.15 -2.37
C GLY A 133 -0.46 -6.32 -2.34
N LYS A 134 -0.52 -5.01 -2.53
CA LYS A 134 0.66 -4.11 -2.62
C LYS A 134 1.73 -4.40 -1.58
N THR A 135 1.39 -4.35 -0.31
CA THR A 135 2.35 -4.50 0.79
C THR A 135 3.03 -5.86 0.78
N THR A 136 2.24 -6.94 0.64
CA THR A 136 2.79 -8.29 0.62
C THR A 136 3.75 -8.46 -0.57
N THR A 137 3.35 -8.02 -1.75
CA THR A 137 4.18 -8.08 -2.97
C THR A 137 5.43 -7.22 -2.82
N SER A 138 5.32 -5.99 -2.35
CA SER A 138 6.48 -5.09 -2.17
C SER A 138 7.45 -5.61 -1.13
N MET A 139 6.96 -6.22 -0.05
CA MET A 139 7.84 -6.83 0.96
C MET A 139 8.52 -8.10 0.42
N MET A 140 7.80 -8.98 -0.28
CA MET A 140 8.41 -10.15 -0.94
C MET A 140 9.47 -9.71 -1.95
N LEU A 141 9.12 -8.77 -2.83
CA LEU A 141 10.04 -8.23 -3.82
C LEU A 141 11.25 -7.57 -3.16
N GLY A 142 11.03 -6.79 -2.11
CA GLY A 142 12.10 -6.16 -1.33
C GLY A 142 13.08 -7.17 -0.72
N GLU A 143 12.58 -8.26 -0.14
CA GLU A 143 13.45 -9.33 0.39
C GLU A 143 14.21 -10.05 -0.71
N ILE A 144 13.62 -10.30 -1.88
CA ILE A 144 14.32 -10.85 -3.05
C ILE A 144 15.43 -9.89 -3.49
N MET A 145 15.09 -8.60 -3.67
CA MET A 145 16.05 -7.60 -4.13
C MET A 145 17.16 -7.32 -3.12
N LYS A 146 16.91 -7.48 -1.83
CA LYS A 146 17.93 -7.41 -0.78
C LYS A 146 18.97 -8.55 -0.91
N ILE A 147 18.49 -9.77 -1.20
CA ILE A 147 19.39 -10.90 -1.46
C ILE A 147 20.18 -10.67 -2.75
N HIS A 148 19.51 -10.22 -3.81
CA HIS A 148 20.14 -9.93 -5.11
C HIS A 148 21.17 -8.79 -5.00
N ALA A 149 20.82 -7.68 -4.38
CA ALA A 149 21.72 -6.54 -4.17
C ALA A 149 23.00 -6.95 -3.41
N ALA A 150 22.87 -7.80 -2.40
CA ALA A 150 24.03 -8.31 -1.67
C ALA A 150 25.01 -9.09 -2.57
N THR A 151 24.51 -9.82 -3.58
CA THR A 151 25.38 -10.52 -4.55
C THR A 151 26.01 -9.57 -5.56
N CYS A 152 25.41 -8.41 -5.81
CA CYS A 152 25.92 -7.35 -6.71
C CYS A 152 26.79 -6.31 -5.99
N GLY A 153 26.94 -6.39 -4.66
CA GLY A 153 27.61 -5.36 -3.88
C GLY A 153 26.86 -4.04 -3.80
N ALA A 154 25.53 -4.05 -3.96
CA ALA A 154 24.65 -2.88 -3.95
C ALA A 154 23.77 -2.85 -2.68
N ALA A 155 23.17 -1.70 -2.40
CA ALA A 155 22.17 -1.56 -1.35
C ALA A 155 20.73 -1.85 -1.90
N ALA A 156 19.81 -2.26 -1.03
CA ALA A 156 18.41 -2.41 -1.38
C ALA A 156 17.51 -1.80 -0.30
N PHE A 157 16.46 -1.10 -0.74
CA PHE A 157 15.50 -0.41 0.12
C PHE A 157 14.07 -0.79 -0.25
N THR A 158 13.24 -1.03 0.75
CA THR A 158 11.78 -1.19 0.58
C THR A 158 11.09 -0.01 1.24
N VAL A 159 10.39 0.80 0.45
CA VAL A 159 9.94 2.15 0.84
C VAL A 159 8.58 2.52 0.24
N GLY A 160 8.09 3.72 0.54
CA GLY A 160 6.91 4.33 -0.07
C GLY A 160 5.71 4.38 0.87
N ASN A 161 4.58 3.81 0.45
CA ASN A 161 3.35 3.76 1.26
C ASN A 161 3.44 2.81 2.47
N ILE A 162 4.55 2.09 2.58
CA ILE A 162 4.92 1.21 3.71
C ILE A 162 6.30 1.55 4.24
N GLY A 163 6.51 1.32 5.52
CA GLY A 163 7.80 1.56 6.15
C GLY A 163 8.21 3.01 6.13
N ASN A 164 9.31 3.29 5.44
CA ASN A 164 9.87 4.63 5.31
C ASN A 164 9.43 5.29 3.98
N PRO A 165 9.25 6.62 3.96
CA PRO A 165 9.08 7.37 2.72
C PRO A 165 10.26 7.17 1.75
N VAL A 166 10.02 7.37 0.44
CA VAL A 166 11.08 7.28 -0.59
C VAL A 166 12.21 8.26 -0.28
N ALA A 167 11.87 9.46 0.17
CA ALA A 167 12.85 10.49 0.53
C ALA A 167 13.84 10.05 1.62
N ALA A 168 13.43 9.18 2.55
CA ALA A 168 14.32 8.66 3.58
C ALA A 168 15.38 7.68 3.04
N ALA A 169 15.08 6.95 1.95
CA ALA A 169 16.01 6.01 1.33
C ALA A 169 17.04 6.71 0.43
N VAL A 170 16.69 7.87 -0.14
CA VAL A 170 17.51 8.59 -1.11
C VAL A 170 18.53 9.54 -0.45
N CYS A 171 18.51 9.68 0.87
CA CYS A 171 19.46 10.54 1.60
C CYS A 171 20.93 10.11 1.48
N GLY A 172 21.22 8.87 1.05
CA GLY A 172 22.57 8.33 0.86
C GLY A 172 23.21 8.65 -0.50
N GLU A 173 24.53 8.40 -0.62
CA GLU A 173 25.28 8.58 -1.87
C GLU A 173 25.30 7.31 -2.74
N ASP A 174 24.48 6.30 -2.44
CA ASP A 174 24.53 5.00 -3.10
C ASP A 174 24.09 5.07 -4.56
N THR A 175 25.05 4.84 -5.45
CA THR A 175 24.79 4.64 -6.88
C THR A 175 24.44 3.18 -7.14
N GLY A 176 23.41 2.94 -7.98
CA GLY A 176 23.02 1.59 -8.39
C GLY A 176 22.26 0.79 -7.32
N SER A 177 21.67 1.45 -6.32
CA SER A 177 20.83 0.79 -5.33
C SER A 177 19.51 0.30 -5.93
N PHE A 178 18.97 -0.78 -5.36
CA PHE A 178 17.63 -1.28 -5.68
C PHE A 178 16.60 -0.63 -4.76
N ILE A 179 15.59 0.01 -5.34
CA ILE A 179 14.50 0.65 -4.61
C ILE A 179 13.20 -0.08 -4.97
N THR A 180 12.66 -0.83 -4.03
CA THR A 180 11.30 -1.40 -4.13
C THR A 180 10.32 -0.43 -3.48
N ALA A 181 9.49 0.24 -4.30
CA ALA A 181 8.55 1.25 -3.84
C ALA A 181 7.10 0.77 -3.89
N GLU A 182 6.43 0.70 -2.74
CA GLU A 182 4.96 0.59 -2.72
C GLU A 182 4.37 1.97 -2.99
N LEU A 183 3.56 2.10 -4.05
CA LEU A 183 2.94 3.37 -4.42
C LEU A 183 1.42 3.30 -4.36
N SER A 184 0.82 4.18 -3.56
CA SER A 184 -0.64 4.38 -3.50
C SER A 184 -1.11 5.21 -4.69
N SER A 185 -2.43 5.20 -4.96
CA SER A 185 -3.02 6.08 -5.97
C SER A 185 -2.83 7.57 -5.63
N TYR A 186 -2.86 7.92 -4.34
CA TYR A 186 -2.59 9.29 -3.87
C TYR A 186 -1.17 9.78 -4.18
N GLN A 187 -0.17 8.89 -4.10
CA GLN A 187 1.21 9.22 -4.45
C GLN A 187 1.37 9.33 -5.95
N LEU A 188 0.74 8.41 -6.70
CA LEU A 188 0.84 8.36 -8.15
C LEU A 188 0.12 9.52 -8.83
N GLU A 189 -1.05 9.97 -8.34
CA GLU A 189 -1.78 11.09 -8.95
C GLU A 189 -0.98 12.39 -9.00
N ASP A 190 -0.05 12.58 -8.06
CA ASP A 190 0.83 13.75 -7.97
C ASP A 190 2.22 13.51 -8.53
N SER A 191 2.46 12.34 -9.11
CA SER A 191 3.77 11.96 -9.65
C SER A 191 3.72 12.01 -11.16
N SER A 192 4.22 13.11 -11.72
CA SER A 192 4.18 13.34 -13.17
C SER A 192 5.26 12.56 -13.92
N PHE A 193 6.37 12.20 -13.27
CA PHE A 193 7.57 11.66 -13.95
C PHE A 193 8.24 10.51 -13.20
N ILE A 194 7.47 9.45 -12.89
CA ILE A 194 8.06 8.22 -12.34
C ILE A 194 8.37 7.26 -13.50
N LYS A 195 9.61 6.78 -13.58
CA LYS A 195 10.06 5.82 -14.58
C LYS A 195 10.71 4.60 -13.90
N PRO A 196 9.91 3.64 -13.41
CA PRO A 196 10.45 2.39 -12.88
C PRO A 196 11.08 1.54 -13.99
N GLU A 197 12.14 0.80 -13.66
CA GLU A 197 12.65 -0.30 -14.49
C GLU A 197 11.60 -1.41 -14.59
N VAL A 198 10.96 -1.72 -13.46
CA VAL A 198 9.84 -2.67 -13.38
C VAL A 198 8.66 -2.03 -12.66
N SER A 199 7.52 -1.91 -13.32
CA SER A 199 6.24 -1.52 -12.71
C SER A 199 5.34 -2.74 -12.51
N VAL A 200 4.53 -2.73 -11.45
CA VAL A 200 3.59 -3.81 -11.12
C VAL A 200 2.23 -3.23 -10.83
N ILE A 201 1.20 -3.75 -11.50
CA ILE A 201 -0.21 -3.48 -11.13
C ILE A 201 -0.89 -4.82 -10.83
N LEU A 202 -1.24 -5.03 -9.57
CA LEU A 202 -1.74 -6.33 -9.09
C LEU A 202 -3.22 -6.55 -9.42
N ASN A 203 -4.02 -5.52 -9.24
CA ASN A 203 -5.47 -5.52 -9.46
C ASN A 203 -6.02 -4.10 -9.28
N ILE A 204 -7.19 -3.85 -9.86
CA ILE A 204 -7.91 -2.58 -9.68
C ILE A 204 -9.37 -2.87 -9.41
N THR A 205 -9.81 -2.63 -8.18
CA THR A 205 -11.20 -2.72 -7.74
C THR A 205 -11.61 -1.41 -7.05
N PRO A 206 -12.90 -1.09 -6.92
CA PRO A 206 -13.35 0.18 -6.35
C PRO A 206 -12.79 0.44 -4.95
N ASP A 207 -12.05 1.52 -4.80
CA ASP A 207 -11.52 2.02 -3.52
C ASP A 207 -11.23 3.53 -3.66
N HIS A 208 -11.33 4.27 -2.56
CA HIS A 208 -11.00 5.71 -2.51
C HIS A 208 -11.77 6.59 -3.52
N LEU A 209 -13.00 6.23 -3.89
CA LEU A 209 -13.80 6.97 -4.87
C LEU A 209 -14.24 8.34 -4.35
N GLU A 210 -14.35 8.53 -3.03
CA GLU A 210 -14.60 9.83 -2.40
C GLU A 210 -13.46 10.83 -2.66
N HIS A 211 -12.23 10.34 -2.85
CA HIS A 211 -11.08 11.17 -3.18
C HIS A 211 -10.95 11.40 -4.69
N HIS A 212 -10.93 10.32 -5.48
CA HIS A 212 -10.71 10.40 -6.92
C HIS A 212 -11.95 10.86 -7.71
N GLY A 213 -13.14 10.78 -7.12
CA GLY A 213 -14.40 11.20 -7.72
C GLY A 213 -15.01 10.17 -8.69
N SER A 214 -14.20 9.34 -9.35
CA SER A 214 -14.68 8.27 -10.23
C SER A 214 -13.68 7.11 -10.32
N MET A 215 -14.16 5.97 -10.84
CA MET A 215 -13.31 4.80 -11.10
C MET A 215 -12.29 5.08 -12.20
N GLU A 216 -12.66 5.86 -13.21
CA GLU A 216 -11.78 6.27 -14.30
C GLU A 216 -10.59 7.09 -13.79
N ALA A 217 -10.84 8.08 -12.92
CA ALA A 217 -9.79 8.89 -12.31
C ALA A 217 -8.85 8.03 -11.43
N TYR A 218 -9.40 7.07 -10.69
CA TYR A 218 -8.61 6.12 -9.90
C TYR A 218 -7.70 5.23 -10.78
N ILE A 219 -8.22 4.74 -11.91
CA ILE A 219 -7.46 3.98 -12.90
C ILE A 219 -6.33 4.84 -13.49
N GLU A 220 -6.65 6.06 -13.95
CA GLU A 220 -5.66 6.98 -14.53
C GLU A 220 -4.55 7.35 -13.52
N ALA A 221 -4.90 7.55 -12.24
CA ALA A 221 -3.89 7.76 -11.20
C ALA A 221 -2.92 6.58 -11.10
N LYS A 222 -3.41 5.32 -11.15
CA LYS A 222 -2.53 4.14 -11.10
C LYS A 222 -1.73 3.92 -12.37
N LYS A 223 -2.25 4.26 -13.55
CA LYS A 223 -1.53 4.15 -14.82
C LYS A 223 -0.26 5.01 -14.86
N ARG A 224 -0.18 6.07 -14.05
CA ARG A 224 1.01 6.91 -13.96
C ARG A 224 2.28 6.13 -13.60
N ILE A 225 2.16 4.95 -12.97
CA ILE A 225 3.29 4.10 -12.62
C ILE A 225 4.12 3.63 -13.83
N PHE A 226 3.51 3.52 -15.02
CA PHE A 226 4.19 3.03 -16.22
C PHE A 226 4.26 4.05 -17.38
N LEU A 227 3.59 5.20 -17.28
CA LEU A 227 3.46 6.13 -18.42
C LEU A 227 4.80 6.61 -19.00
N PHE A 228 5.82 6.70 -18.17
CA PHE A 228 7.17 7.16 -18.58
C PHE A 228 8.15 6.03 -18.81
N GLN A 229 7.71 4.77 -18.73
CA GLN A 229 8.52 3.62 -19.14
C GLN A 229 8.83 3.67 -20.65
N ASN A 230 9.76 2.86 -21.08
CA ASN A 230 10.12 2.65 -22.49
C ASN A 230 10.39 1.16 -22.75
N LYS A 231 10.81 0.82 -23.95
CA LYS A 231 11.06 -0.57 -24.37
C LYS A 231 12.14 -1.32 -23.55
N ASN A 232 12.93 -0.61 -22.75
CA ASN A 232 13.93 -1.23 -21.87
C ASN A 232 13.39 -1.47 -20.44
N CYS A 233 12.12 -1.21 -20.21
CA CYS A 233 11.43 -1.40 -18.93
C CYS A 233 10.41 -2.54 -19.05
N PHE A 234 9.92 -3.00 -17.90
CA PHE A 234 8.92 -4.06 -17.82
C PHE A 234 7.69 -3.58 -17.05
N CYS A 235 6.51 -4.04 -17.49
CA CYS A 235 5.26 -3.84 -16.76
C CYS A 235 4.62 -5.19 -16.42
N VAL A 236 4.58 -5.54 -15.15
CA VAL A 236 4.00 -6.79 -14.66
C VAL A 236 2.52 -6.56 -14.35
N LEU A 237 1.64 -7.29 -15.04
CA LEU A 237 0.20 -7.15 -14.95
C LEU A 237 -0.51 -8.47 -14.62
N ASN A 238 -1.61 -8.37 -13.89
CA ASN A 238 -2.50 -9.50 -13.62
C ASN A 238 -3.40 -9.77 -14.82
N HIS A 239 -3.26 -10.93 -15.42
CA HIS A 239 -4.09 -11.34 -16.56
C HIS A 239 -5.55 -11.62 -16.16
N GLU A 240 -5.81 -12.00 -14.92
CA GLU A 240 -7.19 -12.25 -14.45
C GLU A 240 -7.98 -10.98 -14.16
N ASP A 241 -7.31 -9.84 -13.96
CA ASP A 241 -7.96 -8.55 -13.74
C ASP A 241 -8.36 -7.91 -15.08
N PRO A 242 -9.67 -7.65 -15.32
CA PRO A 242 -10.15 -7.10 -16.59
C PRO A 242 -9.67 -5.67 -16.84
N ILE A 243 -9.40 -4.89 -15.78
CA ILE A 243 -8.91 -3.52 -15.91
C ILE A 243 -7.43 -3.54 -16.28
N CYS A 244 -6.63 -4.44 -15.69
CA CYS A 244 -5.25 -4.65 -16.09
C CYS A 244 -5.13 -5.08 -17.56
N ARG A 245 -6.00 -5.98 -18.02
CA ARG A 245 -6.05 -6.34 -19.46
C ARG A 245 -6.41 -5.15 -20.34
N LYS A 246 -7.40 -4.35 -19.94
CA LYS A 246 -7.83 -3.18 -20.73
C LYS A 246 -6.73 -2.13 -20.84
N MET A 247 -6.01 -1.84 -19.74
CA MET A 247 -4.96 -0.82 -19.74
C MET A 247 -3.67 -1.26 -20.41
N SER A 248 -3.49 -2.54 -20.72
CA SER A 248 -2.27 -3.05 -21.35
C SER A 248 -1.95 -2.39 -22.70
N SER A 249 -2.97 -1.93 -23.43
CA SER A 249 -2.79 -1.17 -24.67
C SER A 249 -2.06 0.18 -24.49
N ASP A 250 -2.04 0.72 -23.28
CA ASP A 250 -1.42 2.02 -22.96
C ASP A 250 0.00 1.85 -22.43
N VAL A 251 0.46 0.62 -22.18
CA VAL A 251 1.80 0.32 -21.62
C VAL A 251 2.88 0.50 -22.68
N PRO A 252 3.86 1.40 -22.47
CA PRO A 252 4.92 1.65 -23.45
C PRO A 252 6.12 0.68 -23.35
N SER A 253 6.16 -0.17 -22.32
CA SER A 253 7.22 -1.13 -22.01
C SER A 253 6.84 -2.55 -22.40
N GLU A 254 7.74 -3.51 -22.19
CA GLU A 254 7.43 -4.93 -22.33
C GLU A 254 6.48 -5.37 -21.21
N ILE A 255 5.38 -6.05 -21.59
CA ILE A 255 4.39 -6.55 -20.62
C ILE A 255 4.74 -7.97 -20.24
N LEU A 256 4.77 -8.23 -18.94
CA LEU A 256 4.91 -9.55 -18.36
C LEU A 256 3.61 -9.90 -17.60
N TRP A 257 2.94 -10.95 -18.02
CA TRP A 257 1.67 -11.37 -17.45
C TRP A 257 1.83 -12.45 -16.37
N PHE A 258 1.13 -12.28 -15.24
CA PHE A 258 0.92 -13.39 -14.30
C PHE A 258 -0.56 -13.75 -14.21
N SER A 259 -0.84 -15.03 -13.87
CA SER A 259 -2.18 -15.60 -13.81
C SER A 259 -2.27 -16.70 -12.76
N SER A 260 -3.39 -16.75 -12.05
CA SER A 260 -3.75 -17.86 -11.16
C SER A 260 -4.77 -18.83 -11.79
N SER A 261 -5.12 -18.64 -13.05
CA SER A 261 -6.07 -19.49 -13.78
C SER A 261 -5.51 -20.88 -14.04
N ASP A 262 -6.36 -21.91 -13.94
CA ASP A 262 -5.98 -23.31 -14.16
C ASP A 262 -5.44 -23.58 -15.57
N ASN A 263 -5.88 -22.83 -16.58
CA ASN A 263 -5.44 -22.96 -17.98
C ASN A 263 -4.33 -21.98 -18.38
N ALA A 264 -3.69 -21.30 -17.42
CA ALA A 264 -2.65 -20.30 -17.69
C ALA A 264 -1.42 -20.92 -18.40
N GLU A 265 -1.10 -22.19 -18.16
CA GLU A 265 0.02 -22.86 -18.82
C GLU A 265 -0.15 -22.97 -20.34
N GLU A 266 -1.38 -23.09 -20.84
CA GLU A 266 -1.71 -23.24 -22.26
C GLU A 266 -1.56 -21.93 -23.04
N ARG A 267 -1.48 -20.81 -22.33
CA ARG A 267 -1.36 -19.46 -22.89
C ARG A 267 0.11 -19.06 -22.95
N CYS A 268 0.64 -18.89 -24.15
CA CYS A 268 2.05 -18.53 -24.35
C CYS A 268 2.40 -17.11 -23.88
N GLU A 269 1.42 -16.21 -23.83
CA GLU A 269 1.59 -14.85 -23.33
C GLU A 269 1.77 -14.78 -21.81
N ILE A 270 1.37 -15.81 -21.04
CA ILE A 270 1.50 -15.81 -19.58
C ILE A 270 2.92 -16.17 -19.16
N ASN A 271 3.57 -15.26 -18.46
CA ASN A 271 4.96 -15.38 -18.01
C ASN A 271 5.09 -16.06 -16.65
N ALA A 272 4.08 -15.93 -15.77
CA ALA A 272 4.09 -16.57 -14.46
C ALA A 272 2.71 -17.12 -14.09
N PHE A 273 2.65 -18.36 -13.58
CA PHE A 273 1.39 -19.02 -13.24
C PHE A 273 1.56 -20.11 -12.18
N ILE A 274 0.42 -20.58 -11.64
CA ILE A 274 0.37 -21.64 -10.66
C ILE A 274 0.14 -22.98 -11.37
N LYS A 275 0.92 -24.00 -11.02
CA LYS A 275 0.72 -25.37 -11.47
C LYS A 275 1.01 -26.36 -10.35
N ASN A 276 0.04 -27.19 -9.99
CA ASN A 276 0.17 -28.20 -8.93
C ASN A 276 0.68 -27.62 -7.60
N GLY A 277 0.22 -26.43 -7.24
CA GLY A 277 0.66 -25.74 -6.01
C GLY A 277 2.05 -25.11 -6.07
N LEU A 278 2.74 -25.19 -7.21
CA LEU A 278 4.05 -24.58 -7.46
C LEU A 278 3.91 -23.32 -8.31
N LEU A 279 4.89 -22.43 -8.19
CA LEU A 279 5.00 -21.22 -9.01
C LEU A 279 5.89 -21.49 -10.21
N VAL A 280 5.36 -21.26 -11.40
CA VAL A 280 6.06 -21.46 -12.66
C VAL A 280 6.31 -20.10 -13.30
N PHE A 281 7.57 -19.85 -13.71
CA PHE A 281 7.99 -18.62 -14.37
C PHE A 281 8.60 -18.91 -15.73
N ARG A 282 8.27 -18.08 -16.73
CA ARG A 282 8.86 -18.06 -18.07
C ARG A 282 9.49 -16.69 -18.30
N HIS A 283 10.80 -16.63 -18.34
CA HIS A 283 11.52 -15.36 -18.55
C HIS A 283 12.85 -15.62 -19.27
N GLY A 284 13.21 -14.75 -20.21
CA GLY A 284 14.47 -14.86 -20.98
C GLY A 284 14.62 -16.21 -21.74
N GLY A 285 13.51 -16.77 -22.27
CA GLY A 285 13.48 -18.06 -22.96
C GLY A 285 13.65 -19.29 -22.06
N LYS A 286 13.69 -19.12 -20.74
CA LYS A 286 13.84 -20.19 -19.76
C LYS A 286 12.57 -20.37 -18.94
N LYS A 287 12.39 -21.60 -18.40
CA LYS A 287 11.30 -21.94 -17.48
C LYS A 287 11.90 -22.32 -16.12
N PHE A 288 11.33 -21.74 -15.05
CA PHE A 288 11.73 -21.98 -13.67
C PHE A 288 10.52 -22.43 -12.86
N ILE A 289 10.73 -23.32 -11.91
CA ILE A 289 9.68 -23.82 -11.01
C ILE A 289 10.17 -23.60 -9.57
N LEU A 290 9.37 -22.89 -8.78
CA LEU A 290 9.71 -22.50 -7.41
C LEU A 290 8.57 -22.91 -6.45
N ASN A 291 8.92 -23.17 -5.19
CA ASN A 291 7.93 -23.32 -4.13
C ASN A 291 7.35 -21.96 -3.76
N PRO A 292 6.05 -21.87 -3.48
CA PRO A 292 5.48 -20.64 -2.94
C PRO A 292 5.95 -20.38 -1.50
N PRO A 293 5.90 -19.13 -1.01
CA PRO A 293 6.09 -18.86 0.41
C PRO A 293 5.00 -19.53 1.25
N ASP A 294 5.32 -19.87 2.49
CA ASP A 294 4.35 -20.49 3.43
C ASP A 294 3.32 -19.45 3.92
N LEU A 295 2.44 -19.08 3.03
CA LEU A 295 1.34 -18.15 3.29
C LEU A 295 0.02 -18.72 2.78
N PRO A 296 -1.07 -18.61 3.57
CA PRO A 296 -2.37 -19.16 3.18
C PRO A 296 -3.02 -18.35 2.06
N GLY A 297 -3.71 -19.05 1.15
CA GLY A 297 -4.60 -18.48 0.15
C GLY A 297 -3.95 -18.17 -1.20
N ILE A 298 -4.76 -18.34 -2.25
CA ILE A 298 -4.36 -18.15 -3.66
C ILE A 298 -3.82 -16.74 -3.93
N HIS A 299 -4.38 -15.73 -3.28
CA HIS A 299 -3.95 -14.34 -3.42
C HIS A 299 -2.47 -14.11 -2.99
N ASN A 300 -1.95 -14.90 -2.04
CA ASN A 300 -0.54 -14.83 -1.66
C ASN A 300 0.35 -15.52 -2.70
N MET A 301 -0.15 -16.54 -3.38
CA MET A 301 0.55 -17.13 -4.54
C MET A 301 0.57 -16.13 -5.70
N GLU A 302 -0.52 -15.38 -5.96
CA GLU A 302 -0.55 -14.28 -6.94
C GLU A 302 0.45 -13.17 -6.60
N ASN A 303 0.52 -12.77 -5.33
CA ASN A 303 1.52 -11.80 -4.86
C ASN A 303 2.95 -12.31 -5.08
N ALA A 304 3.19 -13.61 -4.85
CA ALA A 304 4.49 -14.24 -5.07
C ALA A 304 4.83 -14.37 -6.57
N LEU A 305 3.84 -14.68 -7.43
CA LEU A 305 4.03 -14.65 -8.90
C LEU A 305 4.46 -13.24 -9.35
N ALA A 306 3.76 -12.20 -8.92
CA ALA A 306 4.08 -10.82 -9.27
C ALA A 306 5.47 -10.41 -8.76
N ALA A 307 5.80 -10.72 -7.50
CA ALA A 307 7.10 -10.41 -6.91
C ALA A 307 8.25 -11.15 -7.60
N GLY A 308 8.11 -12.47 -7.81
CA GLY A 308 9.14 -13.30 -8.44
C GLY A 308 9.37 -12.92 -9.90
N LEU A 309 8.30 -12.65 -10.66
CA LEU A 309 8.39 -12.21 -12.05
C LEU A 309 9.07 -10.84 -12.18
N SER A 310 8.73 -9.92 -11.28
CA SER A 310 9.37 -8.60 -11.22
C SER A 310 10.86 -8.68 -10.86
N ALA A 311 11.21 -9.57 -9.94
CA ALA A 311 12.60 -9.79 -9.56
C ALA A 311 13.42 -10.41 -10.69
N LEU A 312 12.86 -11.38 -11.45
CA LEU A 312 13.51 -11.94 -12.64
C LEU A 312 13.74 -10.86 -13.70
N ALA A 313 12.75 -9.99 -13.94
CA ALA A 313 12.85 -8.87 -14.86
C ALA A 313 13.95 -7.86 -14.45
N ALA A 314 14.20 -7.71 -13.14
CA ALA A 314 15.26 -6.88 -12.58
C ALA A 314 16.62 -7.62 -12.44
N GLY A 315 16.74 -8.84 -12.98
CA GLY A 315 17.99 -9.60 -13.03
C GLY A 315 18.23 -10.57 -11.88
N ALA A 316 17.30 -10.70 -10.92
CA ALA A 316 17.45 -11.66 -9.83
C ALA A 316 17.43 -13.11 -10.32
N MET A 317 18.22 -13.95 -9.65
CA MET A 317 18.32 -15.37 -10.01
C MET A 317 17.22 -16.21 -9.31
N PRO A 318 16.74 -17.30 -9.93
CA PRO A 318 15.70 -18.15 -9.32
C PRO A 318 16.03 -18.65 -7.91
N GLY A 319 17.30 -18.97 -7.64
CA GLY A 319 17.74 -19.39 -6.31
C GLY A 319 17.68 -18.28 -5.25
N GLU A 320 17.79 -17.00 -5.66
CA GLU A 320 17.62 -15.85 -4.77
C GLU A 320 16.15 -15.67 -4.41
N ILE A 321 15.27 -15.83 -5.41
CA ILE A 321 13.82 -15.77 -5.24
C ILE A 321 13.36 -16.89 -4.29
N GLN A 322 13.81 -18.13 -4.51
CA GLN A 322 13.45 -19.25 -3.65
C GLN A 322 13.90 -19.01 -2.19
N ARG A 323 15.13 -18.57 -1.98
CA ARG A 323 15.61 -18.24 -0.63
C ARG A 323 14.76 -17.18 0.06
N ALA A 324 14.32 -16.17 -0.67
CA ALA A 324 13.43 -15.13 -0.13
C ALA A 324 12.07 -15.72 0.26
N PHE A 325 11.47 -16.56 -0.61
CA PHE A 325 10.18 -17.20 -0.34
C PHE A 325 10.23 -18.16 0.84
N ASP A 326 11.27 -18.99 0.95
CA ASP A 326 11.46 -19.95 2.06
C ASP A 326 11.57 -19.25 3.44
N ASN A 327 12.04 -18.01 3.46
CA ASN A 327 12.25 -17.23 4.69
C ASN A 327 11.20 -16.13 4.90
N PHE A 328 10.24 -15.96 3.97
CA PHE A 328 9.27 -14.89 4.05
C PHE A 328 8.28 -15.11 5.21
N LYS A 329 8.14 -14.09 6.04
CA LYS A 329 7.19 -14.12 7.17
C LYS A 329 5.92 -13.35 6.80
N PRO A 330 4.74 -13.79 7.30
CA PRO A 330 3.50 -13.06 7.13
C PRO A 330 3.63 -11.58 7.50
N VAL A 331 2.99 -10.72 6.71
CA VAL A 331 2.92 -9.29 7.02
C VAL A 331 2.04 -9.09 8.24
N GLU A 332 2.53 -8.34 9.22
CA GLU A 332 1.77 -8.03 10.44
C GLU A 332 0.42 -7.38 10.09
N HIS A 333 -0.61 -7.72 10.85
CA HIS A 333 -2.00 -7.25 10.67
C HIS A 333 -2.70 -7.71 9.39
N ARG A 334 -2.21 -8.75 8.70
CA ARG A 334 -2.87 -9.35 7.53
C ARG A 334 -3.10 -10.84 7.73
N ILE A 335 -4.35 -11.22 8.01
CA ILE A 335 -4.80 -12.61 8.31
C ILE A 335 -3.84 -13.29 9.31
N GLU A 336 -3.33 -12.51 10.24
CA GLU A 336 -2.29 -12.88 11.20
C GLU A 336 -2.92 -13.62 12.40
N PRO A 337 -2.44 -14.79 12.81
CA PRO A 337 -2.88 -15.44 14.05
C PRO A 337 -2.59 -14.53 15.26
N ALA A 338 -3.64 -14.18 16.02
CA ALA A 338 -3.50 -13.36 17.23
C ALA A 338 -3.46 -14.21 18.53
N GLY A 339 -4.06 -15.39 18.51
CA GLY A 339 -4.05 -16.31 19.65
C GLY A 339 -5.24 -17.27 19.62
N ILE A 340 -5.29 -18.17 20.60
CA ILE A 340 -6.42 -19.08 20.83
C ILE A 340 -6.90 -18.85 22.27
N VAL A 341 -8.21 -18.58 22.46
CA VAL A 341 -8.86 -18.36 23.74
C VAL A 341 -10.13 -19.20 23.79
N LYS A 342 -10.33 -20.02 24.80
CA LYS A 342 -11.44 -21.01 24.93
C LYS A 342 -11.61 -21.89 23.67
N GLY A 343 -10.52 -22.26 23.03
CA GLY A 343 -10.54 -23.03 21.78
C GLY A 343 -11.05 -22.25 20.57
N ILE A 344 -11.26 -20.95 20.67
CA ILE A 344 -11.61 -20.05 19.56
C ILE A 344 -10.33 -19.43 19.03
N LYS A 345 -10.07 -19.55 17.71
CA LYS A 345 -8.91 -18.97 17.03
C LYS A 345 -9.20 -17.52 16.69
N PHE A 346 -8.39 -16.59 17.21
CA PHE A 346 -8.45 -15.17 16.87
C PHE A 346 -7.46 -14.83 15.75
N ILE A 347 -7.94 -14.11 14.73
CA ILE A 347 -7.18 -13.69 13.55
C ILE A 347 -7.24 -12.19 13.44
N ASN A 348 -6.07 -11.55 13.35
CA ASN A 348 -5.89 -10.13 13.15
C ASN A 348 -5.71 -9.80 11.66
N ASP A 349 -6.68 -9.13 11.10
CA ASP A 349 -6.65 -8.60 9.74
C ASP A 349 -6.97 -7.09 9.72
N SER A 350 -6.43 -6.37 10.72
CA SER A 350 -6.69 -4.93 10.89
C SER A 350 -6.32 -4.09 9.67
N LYS A 351 -5.46 -4.59 8.78
CA LYS A 351 -5.09 -3.96 7.51
C LYS A 351 -6.19 -4.01 6.46
N ALA A 352 -7.23 -4.82 6.64
CA ALA A 352 -8.42 -4.84 5.78
C ALA A 352 -9.26 -3.58 5.98
N THR A 353 -8.89 -2.50 5.31
CA THR A 353 -9.54 -1.19 5.40
C THR A 353 -10.54 -0.94 4.27
N ASN A 354 -10.88 -1.96 3.50
CA ASN A 354 -11.92 -1.97 2.46
C ASN A 354 -12.63 -3.32 2.36
N VAL A 355 -13.77 -3.34 1.68
CA VAL A 355 -14.64 -4.52 1.52
C VAL A 355 -13.93 -5.67 0.80
N ASP A 356 -13.15 -5.37 -0.25
CA ASP A 356 -12.43 -6.41 -1.01
C ASP A 356 -11.39 -7.14 -0.18
N SER A 357 -10.72 -6.45 0.73
CA SER A 357 -9.79 -7.08 1.67
C SER A 357 -10.51 -8.09 2.58
N VAL A 358 -11.72 -7.76 3.02
CA VAL A 358 -12.55 -8.69 3.81
C VAL A 358 -12.99 -9.89 2.99
N LEU A 359 -13.34 -9.71 1.70
CA LEU A 359 -13.63 -10.83 0.80
C LEU A 359 -12.44 -11.80 0.71
N VAL A 360 -11.23 -11.27 0.57
CA VAL A 360 -10.00 -12.09 0.56
C VAL A 360 -9.84 -12.83 1.88
N ALA A 361 -10.02 -12.16 3.00
CA ALA A 361 -9.91 -12.77 4.32
C ALA A 361 -10.98 -13.86 4.54
N LEU A 362 -12.23 -13.61 4.16
CA LEU A 362 -13.32 -14.59 4.27
C LEU A 362 -13.08 -15.83 3.39
N LYS A 363 -12.52 -15.67 2.18
CA LYS A 363 -12.15 -16.82 1.33
C LYS A 363 -11.15 -17.75 2.03
N ALA A 364 -10.24 -17.20 2.82
CA ALA A 364 -9.25 -17.97 3.58
C ALA A 364 -9.81 -18.61 4.87
N MET A 365 -11.05 -18.26 5.29
CA MET A 365 -11.67 -18.84 6.47
C MET A 365 -12.27 -20.22 6.21
N PRO A 366 -12.36 -21.08 7.27
CA PRO A 366 -12.97 -22.41 7.15
C PRO A 366 -14.42 -22.32 6.68
N ALA A 367 -14.88 -23.34 5.95
CA ALA A 367 -16.25 -23.50 5.55
C ALA A 367 -17.16 -23.81 6.75
N GLY A 368 -18.50 -23.60 6.62
CA GLY A 368 -19.49 -24.11 7.54
C GLY A 368 -19.82 -23.22 8.72
N LYS A 369 -20.03 -21.92 8.51
CA LYS A 369 -20.53 -20.95 9.53
C LYS A 369 -19.83 -21.01 10.89
N LYS A 370 -18.50 -21.09 10.89
CA LYS A 370 -17.67 -21.11 12.10
C LYS A 370 -16.98 -19.78 12.38
N THR A 371 -17.15 -18.78 11.48
CA THR A 371 -16.45 -17.50 11.58
C THR A 371 -17.33 -16.46 12.26
N TRP A 372 -16.82 -15.83 13.30
CA TRP A 372 -17.31 -14.58 13.88
C TRP A 372 -16.54 -13.44 13.18
N LEU A 373 -17.26 -12.55 12.50
CA LEU A 373 -16.62 -11.47 11.74
C LEU A 373 -16.76 -10.15 12.50
N ILE A 374 -15.65 -9.49 12.82
CA ILE A 374 -15.66 -8.15 13.42
C ILE A 374 -15.45 -7.13 12.31
N LEU A 375 -16.47 -6.29 12.08
CA LEU A 375 -16.49 -5.20 11.09
C LEU A 375 -16.63 -3.86 11.80
N GLY A 376 -16.07 -2.80 11.20
CA GLY A 376 -16.29 -1.43 11.64
C GLY A 376 -15.06 -0.56 11.74
N GLY A 377 -15.32 0.72 11.98
CA GLY A 377 -14.37 1.81 11.93
C GLY A 377 -15.00 2.99 11.21
N ARG A 378 -14.19 3.85 10.57
CA ARG A 378 -14.70 4.96 9.75
C ARG A 378 -15.04 4.46 8.35
N ASP A 379 -16.29 4.65 7.94
CA ASP A 379 -16.80 4.26 6.62
C ASP A 379 -16.09 5.01 5.48
N LYS A 380 -15.99 4.35 4.33
CA LYS A 380 -15.44 4.92 3.09
C LYS A 380 -16.45 4.98 1.95
N GLY A 381 -17.75 4.79 2.24
CA GLY A 381 -18.83 4.85 1.29
C GLY A 381 -18.92 3.70 0.28
N ALA A 382 -18.12 2.63 0.45
CA ALA A 382 -18.25 1.44 -0.38
C ALA A 382 -19.37 0.54 0.13
N PRO A 383 -20.19 -0.07 -0.75
CA PRO A 383 -21.27 -0.98 -0.32
C PRO A 383 -20.70 -2.25 0.32
N TYR A 384 -21.35 -2.74 1.38
CA TYR A 384 -20.99 -4.01 2.04
C TYR A 384 -21.70 -5.22 1.41
N SER A 385 -22.67 -5.01 0.53
CA SER A 385 -23.41 -6.05 -0.17
C SER A 385 -22.55 -7.10 -0.90
N PRO A 386 -21.34 -6.80 -1.44
CA PRO A 386 -20.46 -7.81 -2.01
C PRO A 386 -20.05 -8.91 -1.01
N LEU A 387 -20.07 -8.64 0.30
CA LEU A 387 -19.74 -9.64 1.32
C LEU A 387 -20.82 -10.72 1.48
N VAL A 388 -22.07 -10.45 1.09
CA VAL A 388 -23.26 -11.29 1.35
C VAL A 388 -23.04 -12.77 1.03
N PRO A 389 -22.52 -13.17 -0.17
CA PRO A 389 -22.35 -14.59 -0.50
C PRO A 389 -21.45 -15.33 0.51
N LEU A 390 -20.29 -14.77 0.83
CA LEU A 390 -19.33 -15.38 1.76
C LEU A 390 -19.80 -15.28 3.23
N VAL A 391 -20.51 -14.22 3.58
CA VAL A 391 -21.13 -14.07 4.89
C VAL A 391 -22.17 -15.16 5.10
N MET A 392 -23.04 -15.42 4.15
CA MET A 392 -24.06 -16.48 4.24
C MET A 392 -23.43 -17.89 4.32
N GLU A 393 -22.32 -18.11 3.65
CA GLU A 393 -21.61 -19.39 3.62
C GLU A 393 -20.81 -19.66 4.90
N LYS A 394 -20.04 -18.67 5.39
CA LYS A 394 -18.95 -18.86 6.36
C LYS A 394 -19.16 -18.18 7.70
N VAL A 395 -19.97 -17.11 7.74
CA VAL A 395 -20.10 -16.29 8.95
C VAL A 395 -21.27 -16.75 9.80
N LYS A 396 -20.97 -16.95 11.07
CA LYS A 396 -21.95 -17.32 12.11
C LYS A 396 -22.69 -16.10 12.66
N SER A 397 -21.94 -15.02 12.87
CA SER A 397 -22.46 -13.73 13.33
C SER A 397 -21.44 -12.62 13.00
N ILE A 398 -21.92 -11.42 12.77
CA ILE A 398 -21.12 -10.21 12.65
C ILE A 398 -21.16 -9.44 13.96
N ILE A 399 -20.01 -8.95 14.41
CA ILE A 399 -19.92 -7.97 15.49
C ILE A 399 -19.51 -6.64 14.85
N THR A 400 -20.34 -5.61 15.03
CA THR A 400 -20.11 -4.29 14.46
C THR A 400 -19.55 -3.31 15.48
N THR A 401 -18.61 -2.45 15.09
CA THR A 401 -17.99 -1.42 15.95
C THR A 401 -17.83 -0.10 15.21
N GLY A 402 -17.59 1.00 15.93
CA GLY A 402 -17.22 2.29 15.35
C GLY A 402 -18.32 2.99 14.55
N GLU A 403 -17.94 4.03 13.80
CA GLU A 403 -18.84 4.92 13.06
C GLU A 403 -19.66 4.19 11.97
N ALA A 404 -19.08 3.18 11.32
CA ALA A 404 -19.71 2.44 10.22
C ALA A 404 -20.79 1.43 10.67
N ALA A 405 -20.88 1.12 11.95
CA ALA A 405 -21.77 0.06 12.46
C ALA A 405 -23.22 0.17 11.97
N PRO A 406 -23.88 1.36 11.97
CA PRO A 406 -25.27 1.47 11.50
C PRO A 406 -25.44 1.13 10.01
N VAL A 407 -24.47 1.48 9.16
CA VAL A 407 -24.50 1.22 7.72
C VAL A 407 -24.31 -0.27 7.45
N ILE A 408 -23.33 -0.89 8.11
CA ILE A 408 -23.04 -2.32 8.02
C ILE A 408 -24.26 -3.15 8.44
N GLU A 409 -24.88 -2.80 9.58
CA GLU A 409 -26.08 -3.48 10.08
C GLU A 409 -27.25 -3.35 9.12
N LYS A 410 -27.47 -2.17 8.54
CA LYS A 410 -28.53 -1.94 7.55
C LYS A 410 -28.39 -2.86 6.33
N GLU A 411 -27.16 -3.08 5.85
CA GLU A 411 -26.91 -3.87 4.64
C GLU A 411 -26.81 -5.38 4.89
N LEU A 412 -26.32 -5.81 6.05
CA LEU A 412 -25.99 -7.23 6.30
C LEU A 412 -26.90 -7.94 7.31
N SER A 413 -27.72 -7.25 8.11
CA SER A 413 -28.53 -7.88 9.15
C SER A 413 -29.64 -8.80 8.62
N SER A 414 -30.05 -8.62 7.37
CA SER A 414 -30.99 -9.54 6.70
C SER A 414 -30.36 -10.90 6.35
N CYS A 415 -29.03 -10.99 6.28
CA CYS A 415 -28.29 -12.18 5.84
C CYS A 415 -27.70 -12.99 7.01
N VAL A 416 -27.35 -12.29 8.10
CA VAL A 416 -26.70 -12.90 9.28
C VAL A 416 -26.98 -12.08 10.53
N SER A 417 -26.95 -12.71 11.69
CA SER A 417 -27.10 -12.00 12.98
C SER A 417 -25.97 -10.96 13.16
N CYS A 418 -26.35 -9.70 13.36
CA CYS A 418 -25.46 -8.62 13.71
C CYS A 418 -25.62 -8.24 15.19
N LYS A 419 -24.53 -8.07 15.90
CA LYS A 419 -24.48 -7.58 17.28
C LYS A 419 -23.56 -6.38 17.35
N ARG A 420 -24.00 -5.28 17.95
CA ARG A 420 -23.17 -4.09 18.14
C ARG A 420 -22.33 -4.23 19.40
N ALA A 421 -21.07 -3.82 19.29
CA ALA A 421 -20.14 -3.67 20.40
C ALA A 421 -19.63 -2.20 20.46
N ALA A 422 -19.36 -1.71 21.67
CA ALA A 422 -18.83 -0.36 21.87
C ALA A 422 -17.40 -0.22 21.31
N ASP A 423 -16.62 -1.30 21.40
CA ASP A 423 -15.22 -1.32 20.95
C ASP A 423 -14.77 -2.76 20.57
N ILE A 424 -13.51 -2.88 20.13
CA ILE A 424 -12.91 -4.16 19.76
C ILE A 424 -12.77 -5.12 20.97
N TYR A 425 -12.68 -4.61 22.18
CA TYR A 425 -12.53 -5.40 23.40
C TYR A 425 -13.87 -6.05 23.76
N GLU A 426 -14.97 -5.29 23.71
CA GLU A 426 -16.32 -5.83 23.89
C GLU A 426 -16.68 -6.83 22.78
N ALA A 427 -16.27 -6.57 21.53
CA ALA A 427 -16.46 -7.53 20.44
C ALA A 427 -15.83 -8.90 20.78
N CYS A 428 -14.59 -8.91 21.30
CA CYS A 428 -13.95 -10.15 21.75
C CYS A 428 -14.72 -10.81 22.89
N ARG A 429 -15.21 -10.06 23.88
CA ARG A 429 -16.01 -10.60 25.01
C ARG A 429 -17.32 -11.23 24.54
N ILE A 430 -18.03 -10.59 23.59
CA ILE A 430 -19.26 -11.13 23.00
C ILE A 430 -18.97 -12.47 22.30
N ILE A 431 -17.88 -12.56 21.56
CA ILE A 431 -17.47 -13.79 20.88
C ILE A 431 -17.16 -14.89 21.90
N LEU A 432 -16.41 -14.59 22.96
CA LEU A 432 -16.04 -15.56 24.00
C LEU A 432 -17.24 -16.04 24.83
N ALA A 433 -18.28 -15.21 24.99
CA ALA A 433 -19.51 -15.55 25.68
C ALA A 433 -20.46 -16.44 24.83
N SER A 434 -20.40 -16.32 23.48
CA SER A 434 -21.37 -16.96 22.59
C SER A 434 -20.75 -18.00 21.64
N GLY A 435 -19.43 -17.98 21.46
CA GLY A 435 -18.67 -18.86 20.59
C GLY A 435 -18.41 -20.23 21.24
N LYS A 436 -17.94 -21.16 20.42
CA LYS A 436 -17.58 -22.52 20.81
C LYS A 436 -16.15 -22.85 20.38
N ALA A 437 -15.52 -23.80 21.06
CA ALA A 437 -14.23 -24.33 20.63
C ALA A 437 -14.32 -24.80 19.16
N GLY A 438 -13.32 -24.44 18.36
CA GLY A 438 -13.27 -24.66 16.91
C GLY A 438 -13.88 -23.53 16.07
N ASP A 439 -14.49 -22.51 16.69
CA ASP A 439 -14.87 -21.27 15.97
C ASP A 439 -13.62 -20.42 15.69
N THR A 440 -13.74 -19.50 14.71
CA THR A 440 -12.73 -18.51 14.36
C THR A 440 -13.29 -17.11 14.53
N ALA A 441 -12.60 -16.25 15.26
CA ALA A 441 -12.88 -14.81 15.36
C ALA A 441 -11.96 -14.06 14.38
N LEU A 442 -12.55 -13.55 13.29
CA LEU A 442 -11.83 -12.78 12.27
C LEU A 442 -12.05 -11.28 12.49
N PHE A 443 -11.00 -10.57 12.87
CA PHE A 443 -11.00 -9.11 12.93
C PHE A 443 -10.55 -8.55 11.58
N SER A 444 -11.49 -8.27 10.68
CA SER A 444 -11.27 -7.76 9.33
C SER A 444 -12.24 -6.60 9.08
N PRO A 445 -11.86 -5.37 9.48
CA PRO A 445 -12.80 -4.27 9.74
C PRO A 445 -13.56 -3.70 8.53
N ALA A 446 -13.08 -3.85 7.31
CA ALA A 446 -13.58 -3.20 6.07
C ALA A 446 -13.45 -1.66 6.05
N CYS A 447 -13.10 -1.04 7.15
CA CYS A 447 -13.13 0.41 7.39
C CYS A 447 -11.76 0.94 7.80
N SER A 448 -11.52 2.23 7.57
CA SER A 448 -10.35 2.89 8.14
C SER A 448 -10.44 2.94 9.67
N SER A 449 -9.30 3.16 10.33
CA SER A 449 -9.19 3.09 11.81
C SER A 449 -9.24 4.45 12.51
N PHE A 450 -9.36 5.54 11.73
CA PHE A 450 -9.18 6.91 12.22
C PHE A 450 -10.33 7.47 13.08
N ASP A 451 -11.37 6.66 13.33
CA ASP A 451 -12.44 6.97 14.29
C ASP A 451 -11.98 6.80 15.75
N CYS A 452 -11.20 5.72 16.04
CA CYS A 452 -10.82 5.37 17.42
C CYS A 452 -9.31 5.10 17.59
N PHE A 453 -8.53 5.02 16.53
CA PHE A 453 -7.12 4.62 16.57
C PHE A 453 -6.26 5.57 15.72
N LYS A 454 -4.96 5.61 16.04
CA LYS A 454 -3.99 6.41 15.30
C LYS A 454 -3.85 5.95 13.83
N ASP A 455 -3.83 4.64 13.62
CA ASP A 455 -3.72 3.97 12.33
C ASP A 455 -4.19 2.52 12.47
N TYR A 456 -4.19 1.76 11.34
CA TYR A 456 -4.57 0.35 11.35
C TYR A 456 -3.58 -0.52 12.13
N GLU A 457 -2.32 -0.09 12.26
CA GLU A 457 -1.28 -0.81 13.01
C GLU A 457 -1.53 -0.70 14.52
N ASP A 458 -1.83 0.51 15.02
CA ASP A 458 -2.24 0.72 16.41
C ASP A 458 -3.48 -0.10 16.74
N ARG A 459 -4.50 -0.09 15.87
CA ARG A 459 -5.70 -0.91 16.01
C ARG A 459 -5.38 -2.41 16.09
N GLY A 460 -4.54 -2.92 15.21
CA GLY A 460 -4.14 -4.32 15.17
C GLY A 460 -3.26 -4.73 16.37
N ARG A 461 -2.32 -3.88 16.80
CA ARG A 461 -1.51 -4.13 18.01
C ARG A 461 -2.36 -4.23 19.27
N ARG A 462 -3.33 -3.32 19.45
CA ARG A 462 -4.24 -3.35 20.60
C ARG A 462 -5.13 -4.59 20.58
N PHE A 463 -5.63 -4.99 19.42
CA PHE A 463 -6.39 -6.24 19.30
C PHE A 463 -5.54 -7.45 19.71
N LYS A 464 -4.31 -7.59 19.20
CA LYS A 464 -3.43 -8.70 19.56
C LYS A 464 -3.06 -8.70 21.04
N ALA A 465 -2.74 -7.54 21.61
CA ALA A 465 -2.43 -7.39 23.03
C ALA A 465 -3.59 -7.87 23.91
N TYR A 466 -4.81 -7.48 23.57
CA TYR A 466 -5.99 -7.90 24.33
C TYR A 466 -6.28 -9.40 24.20
N VAL A 467 -6.16 -9.97 23.00
CA VAL A 467 -6.30 -11.42 22.80
C VAL A 467 -5.26 -12.19 23.61
N LYS A 468 -4.03 -11.69 23.70
CA LYS A 468 -2.96 -12.28 24.53
C LYS A 468 -3.32 -12.21 26.02
N GLU A 469 -3.79 -11.06 26.50
CA GLU A 469 -4.26 -10.89 27.89
C GLU A 469 -5.35 -11.91 28.25
N LEU A 470 -6.34 -12.09 27.37
CA LEU A 470 -7.42 -13.08 27.54
C LEU A 470 -6.87 -14.52 27.60
N ALA A 471 -5.90 -14.85 26.74
CA ALA A 471 -5.29 -16.19 26.73
C ALA A 471 -4.45 -16.45 27.99
N ASP A 472 -3.73 -15.44 28.48
CA ASP A 472 -2.91 -15.55 29.69
C ASP A 472 -3.78 -15.64 30.96
N GLY A 473 -4.93 -14.93 30.99
CA GLY A 473 -5.92 -15.04 32.07
C GLY A 473 -6.58 -16.43 32.17
N GLU A 474 -6.71 -17.17 31.07
CA GLU A 474 -7.20 -18.56 31.06
C GLU A 474 -6.19 -19.57 31.62
N ARG A 475 -4.89 -19.31 31.46
CA ARG A 475 -3.83 -20.21 31.98
C ARG A 475 -3.64 -20.12 33.50
N GLN A 476 -4.21 -19.07 34.11
CA GLN A 476 -4.12 -18.82 35.55
C GLN A 476 -5.34 -19.33 36.33
N ASN A 477 -6.44 -19.70 35.64
CA ASN A 477 -7.64 -20.33 36.18
C ASN A 477 -7.71 -21.81 35.80
#